data_e23ac83d7111cc0b51bc45db3df18b1c
#
_entry.id   e23ac83d7111cc0b51bc45db3df18b1c
#
_cell.length_a   1.000
_cell.length_b   1.000
_cell.length_c   1.000
_cell.angle_alpha   90.00
_cell.angle_beta   90.00
_cell.angle_gamma   90.00
#
_symmetry.space_group_name_H-M   'P 1'
#
loop_
_entity.id
_entity.type
_entity.pdbx_description
1 polymer ?
#
loop_
_entity_poly.entity_id
_entity_poly.type
_entity_poly.pdbx_seq_one_letter_code
_entity_poly.pdbx_strand_id
1 'polypeptide(L)'
;MNWTLEQLQTLRCVAEAGSFSAAARRLGRAQSAVSTAIANLELDLGCELFDRGPRTPVLTPAGEAMLHEANSVLVQCQRLEARARTLSQGLEASLTLAIDEALVEMPPVMAVLEKMAVQYPTLTLNLLNGAQDEVARWVEQHQANLGILFYQPLGVMALEREALGRLEQVLIVARDHP
;
A
#
# COMPACT_ATOMS: atom_id res chain seq x y z
N MET A 1 24.38 5.69 -9.91
CA MET A 1 23.22 5.04 -9.28
C MET A 1 23.21 3.62 -9.81
N ASN A 2 23.53 2.64 -8.95
CA ASN A 2 23.75 1.25 -9.38
C ASN A 2 22.67 0.27 -8.84
N TRP A 3 21.79 0.75 -7.95
CA TRP A 3 20.70 -0.07 -7.43
C TRP A 3 19.58 -0.28 -8.49
N THR A 4 18.79 -1.32 -8.29
CA THR A 4 17.72 -1.75 -9.19
C THR A 4 16.36 -1.78 -8.52
N LEU A 5 15.28 -1.72 -9.29
CA LEU A 5 13.91 -1.89 -8.78
C LEU A 5 13.72 -3.24 -8.07
N GLU A 6 14.40 -4.26 -8.54
CA GLU A 6 14.37 -5.59 -7.95
C GLU A 6 14.96 -5.61 -6.52
N GLN A 7 16.01 -4.83 -6.26
CA GLN A 7 16.57 -4.67 -4.92
C GLN A 7 15.60 -3.91 -4.00
N LEU A 8 14.88 -2.89 -4.50
CA LEU A 8 13.85 -2.19 -3.73
C LEU A 8 12.66 -3.11 -3.39
N GLN A 9 12.22 -3.95 -4.33
CA GLN A 9 11.21 -4.98 -4.09
C GLN A 9 11.69 -6.00 -3.04
N THR A 10 12.96 -6.36 -3.09
CA THR A 10 13.58 -7.27 -2.13
C THR A 10 13.61 -6.65 -0.73
N LEU A 11 13.98 -5.36 -0.60
CA LEU A 11 13.94 -4.62 0.66
C LEU A 11 12.54 -4.66 1.28
N ARG A 12 11.52 -4.27 0.51
CA ARG A 12 10.12 -4.31 0.95
C ARG A 12 9.71 -5.71 1.39
N CYS A 13 10.01 -6.74 0.59
CA CYS A 13 9.63 -8.10 0.89
C CYS A 13 10.30 -8.64 2.19
N VAL A 14 11.56 -8.28 2.47
CA VAL A 14 12.25 -8.66 3.71
C VAL A 14 11.64 -7.95 4.91
N ALA A 15 11.33 -6.66 4.79
CA ALA A 15 10.67 -5.88 5.84
C ALA A 15 9.29 -6.46 6.20
N GLU A 16 8.44 -6.74 5.21
CA GLU A 16 7.11 -7.32 5.39
C GLU A 16 7.14 -8.77 5.93
N ALA A 17 8.10 -9.57 5.46
CA ALA A 17 8.19 -10.98 5.84
C ALA A 17 8.85 -11.20 7.21
N GLY A 18 9.54 -10.18 7.77
CA GLY A 18 10.25 -10.24 9.03
C GLY A 18 11.45 -11.21 9.05
N SER A 19 11.78 -11.82 7.91
CA SER A 19 12.97 -12.67 7.79
C SER A 19 13.43 -12.84 6.35
N PHE A 20 14.75 -12.95 6.15
CA PHE A 20 15.35 -13.22 4.83
C PHE A 20 14.88 -14.55 4.22
N SER A 21 14.71 -15.59 5.04
CA SER A 21 14.23 -16.90 4.58
C SER A 21 12.76 -16.85 4.14
N ALA A 22 11.90 -16.10 4.84
CA ALA A 22 10.50 -15.95 4.45
C ALA A 22 10.37 -15.09 3.17
N ALA A 23 11.13 -14.01 3.07
CA ALA A 23 11.21 -13.21 1.86
C ALA A 23 11.71 -14.01 0.65
N ALA A 24 12.73 -14.84 0.84
CA ALA A 24 13.25 -15.71 -0.21
C ALA A 24 12.17 -16.67 -0.74
N ARG A 25 11.39 -17.30 0.16
CA ARG A 25 10.25 -18.15 -0.24
C ARG A 25 9.18 -17.36 -1.02
N ARG A 26 8.83 -16.15 -0.56
CA ARG A 26 7.85 -15.28 -1.26
C ARG A 26 8.32 -14.88 -2.65
N LEU A 27 9.63 -14.62 -2.79
CA LEU A 27 10.23 -14.19 -4.06
C LEU A 27 10.61 -15.36 -4.98
N GLY A 28 10.47 -16.62 -4.53
CA GLY A 28 10.88 -17.79 -5.29
C GLY A 28 12.40 -17.88 -5.52
N ARG A 29 13.20 -17.40 -4.55
CA ARG A 29 14.66 -17.25 -4.65
C ARG A 29 15.39 -17.97 -3.52
N ALA A 30 16.70 -18.18 -3.72
CA ALA A 30 17.57 -18.62 -2.64
C ALA A 30 17.76 -17.51 -1.60
N GLN A 31 17.84 -17.88 -0.31
CA GLN A 31 18.08 -16.92 0.77
C GLN A 31 19.40 -16.15 0.57
N SER A 32 20.45 -16.82 0.07
CA SER A 32 21.73 -16.17 -0.24
C SER A 32 21.58 -15.06 -1.27
N ALA A 33 20.76 -15.27 -2.32
CA ALA A 33 20.50 -14.25 -3.34
C ALA A 33 19.78 -13.03 -2.76
N VAL A 34 18.78 -13.25 -1.89
CA VAL A 34 18.08 -12.15 -1.19
C VAL A 34 19.03 -11.38 -0.27
N SER A 35 19.87 -12.10 0.50
CA SER A 35 20.88 -11.47 1.37
C SER A 35 21.90 -10.65 0.58
N THR A 36 22.37 -11.16 -0.55
CA THR A 36 23.31 -10.47 -1.44
C THR A 36 22.65 -9.23 -2.07
N ALA A 37 21.39 -9.33 -2.49
CA ALA A 37 20.65 -8.20 -3.06
C ALA A 37 20.52 -7.04 -2.05
N ILE A 38 20.23 -7.33 -0.79
CA ILE A 38 20.18 -6.32 0.28
C ILE A 38 21.58 -5.75 0.56
N ALA A 39 22.61 -6.60 0.69
CA ALA A 39 23.97 -6.14 0.93
C ALA A 39 24.48 -5.21 -0.18
N ASN A 40 24.17 -5.52 -1.43
CA ASN A 40 24.51 -4.64 -2.57
C ASN A 40 23.73 -3.33 -2.52
N LEU A 41 22.44 -3.37 -2.14
CA LEU A 41 21.63 -2.16 -1.97
C LEU A 41 22.20 -1.26 -0.87
N GLU A 42 22.58 -1.83 0.28
CA GLU A 42 23.22 -1.13 1.39
C GLU A 42 24.53 -0.47 0.95
N LEU A 43 25.34 -1.20 0.17
CA LEU A 43 26.59 -0.67 -0.39
C LEU A 43 26.34 0.50 -1.33
N ASP A 44 25.37 0.38 -2.25
CA ASP A 44 25.03 1.40 -3.23
C ASP A 44 24.42 2.67 -2.60
N LEU A 45 23.65 2.49 -1.52
CA LEU A 45 23.03 3.59 -0.76
C LEU A 45 23.98 4.19 0.29
N GLY A 46 25.07 3.47 0.66
CA GLY A 46 26.05 3.91 1.66
C GLY A 46 25.51 3.87 3.09
N CYS A 47 24.47 3.07 3.38
CA CYS A 47 23.90 2.94 4.72
C CYS A 47 23.39 1.51 4.96
N GLU A 48 23.44 1.08 6.23
CA GLU A 48 22.85 -0.19 6.65
C GLU A 48 21.33 -0.05 6.77
N LEU A 49 20.60 -0.95 6.13
CA LEU A 49 19.13 -0.97 6.14
C LEU A 49 18.58 -1.89 7.22
N PHE A 50 19.33 -2.95 7.57
CA PHE A 50 18.94 -3.90 8.61
C PHE A 50 20.03 -4.03 9.67
N ASP A 51 19.60 -4.04 10.93
CA ASP A 51 20.45 -4.45 12.05
C ASP A 51 20.69 -5.98 11.98
N ARG A 52 21.94 -6.38 11.98
CA ARG A 52 22.36 -7.79 11.92
C ARG A 52 22.61 -8.40 13.31
N GLY A 53 22.50 -7.62 14.38
CA GLY A 53 22.70 -8.10 15.74
C GLY A 53 21.59 -9.02 16.25
N PRO A 54 20.30 -8.73 16.03
CA PRO A 54 19.20 -9.57 16.46
C PRO A 54 19.10 -10.87 15.63
N ARG A 55 18.46 -11.88 16.22
CA ARG A 55 18.18 -13.16 15.52
C ARG A 55 17.24 -13.00 14.32
N THR A 56 16.42 -11.95 14.33
CA THR A 56 15.53 -11.54 13.23
C THR A 56 15.97 -10.19 12.70
N PRO A 57 15.96 -9.95 11.37
CA PRO A 57 16.32 -8.66 10.80
C PRO A 57 15.34 -7.58 11.28
N VAL A 58 15.88 -6.51 11.83
CA VAL A 58 15.13 -5.31 12.25
C VAL A 58 15.64 -4.16 11.38
N LEU A 59 14.73 -3.33 10.88
CA LEU A 59 15.13 -2.14 10.13
C LEU A 59 15.88 -1.16 11.04
N THR A 60 16.94 -0.58 10.50
CA THR A 60 17.57 0.59 11.11
C THR A 60 16.70 1.83 10.85
N PRO A 61 16.93 2.97 11.55
CA PRO A 61 16.25 4.23 11.20
C PRO A 61 16.49 4.67 9.75
N ALA A 62 17.68 4.39 9.20
CA ALA A 62 17.97 4.59 7.78
C ALA A 62 17.17 3.61 6.91
N GLY A 63 17.04 2.35 7.34
CA GLY A 63 16.25 1.33 6.68
C GLY A 63 14.77 1.68 6.60
N GLU A 64 14.19 2.22 7.66
CA GLU A 64 12.79 2.70 7.67
C GLU A 64 12.58 3.84 6.67
N ALA A 65 13.46 4.85 6.69
CA ALA A 65 13.42 5.97 5.76
C ALA A 65 13.57 5.48 4.30
N MET A 66 14.54 4.60 4.03
CA MET A 66 14.75 4.07 2.68
C MET A 66 13.62 3.14 2.23
N LEU A 67 12.99 2.39 3.12
CA LEU A 67 11.80 1.59 2.80
C LEU A 67 10.63 2.48 2.38
N HIS A 68 10.43 3.60 3.07
CA HIS A 68 9.41 4.59 2.68
C HIS A 68 9.64 5.12 1.26
N GLU A 69 10.86 5.56 0.97
CA GLU A 69 11.23 6.04 -0.38
C GLU A 69 11.14 4.93 -1.44
N ALA A 70 11.61 3.71 -1.11
CA ALA A 70 11.52 2.55 -1.99
C ALA A 70 10.07 2.24 -2.37
N ASN A 71 9.14 2.28 -1.41
CA ASN A 71 7.72 2.10 -1.68
C ASN A 71 7.19 3.17 -2.63
N SER A 72 7.55 4.43 -2.43
CA SER A 72 7.17 5.53 -3.32
C SER A 72 7.64 5.31 -4.75
N VAL A 73 8.90 4.89 -4.95
CA VAL A 73 9.45 4.56 -6.28
C VAL A 73 8.69 3.39 -6.92
N LEU A 74 8.45 2.31 -6.17
CA LEU A 74 7.74 1.13 -6.66
C LEU A 74 6.31 1.46 -7.11
N VAL A 75 5.62 2.34 -6.38
CA VAL A 75 4.29 2.84 -6.75
C VAL A 75 4.35 3.66 -8.04
N GLN A 76 5.36 4.53 -8.20
CA GLN A 76 5.51 5.29 -9.44
C GLN A 76 5.80 4.38 -10.65
N CYS A 77 6.55 3.30 -10.47
CA CYS A 77 6.75 2.31 -11.52
C CYS A 77 5.45 1.62 -11.93
N GLN A 78 4.62 1.22 -10.96
CA GLN A 78 3.29 0.64 -11.24
C GLN A 78 2.38 1.63 -11.98
N ARG A 79 2.44 2.92 -11.63
CA ARG A 79 1.72 3.98 -12.36
C ARG A 79 2.20 4.14 -13.80
N LEU A 80 3.51 4.10 -14.00
CA LEU A 80 4.07 4.16 -15.36
C LEU A 80 3.56 3.00 -16.21
N GLU A 81 3.57 1.78 -15.67
CA GLU A 81 3.06 0.59 -16.35
C GLU A 81 1.55 0.69 -16.62
N ALA A 82 0.77 1.15 -15.64
CA ALA A 82 -0.67 1.38 -15.80
C ALA A 82 -0.93 2.42 -16.90
N ARG A 83 -0.18 3.53 -16.89
CA ARG A 83 -0.30 4.58 -17.91
C ARG A 83 0.08 4.09 -19.30
N ALA A 84 1.11 3.27 -19.41
CA ALA A 84 1.50 2.67 -20.69
C ALA A 84 0.40 1.75 -21.22
N ARG A 85 -0.23 0.94 -20.36
CA ARG A 85 -1.39 0.10 -20.71
C ARG A 85 -2.58 0.94 -21.16
N THR A 86 -2.92 2.00 -20.44
CA THR A 86 -4.00 2.94 -20.80
C THR A 86 -3.78 3.56 -22.17
N LEU A 87 -2.56 4.03 -22.45
CA LEU A 87 -2.22 4.63 -23.76
C LEU A 87 -2.32 3.62 -24.91
N SER A 88 -2.05 2.34 -24.63
CA SER A 88 -2.14 1.28 -25.64
C SER A 88 -3.55 0.76 -25.89
N GLN A 89 -4.44 0.88 -24.90
CA GLN A 89 -5.78 0.28 -24.93
C GLN A 89 -6.96 1.29 -24.85
N GLY A 90 -6.67 2.58 -24.62
CA GLY A 90 -7.68 3.65 -24.59
C GLY A 90 -8.59 3.67 -23.35
N LEU A 91 -8.34 2.82 -22.34
CA LEU A 91 -9.14 2.71 -21.12
C LEU A 91 -8.22 2.57 -19.89
N GLU A 92 -8.61 3.12 -18.76
CA GLU A 92 -7.93 2.83 -17.48
C GLU A 92 -8.06 1.33 -17.17
N ALA A 93 -6.92 0.63 -17.19
CA ALA A 93 -6.90 -0.82 -17.01
C ALA A 93 -7.11 -1.25 -15.55
N SER A 94 -6.88 -0.36 -14.60
CA SER A 94 -7.03 -0.67 -13.16
C SER A 94 -7.33 0.57 -12.33
N LEU A 95 -8.19 0.39 -11.34
CA LEU A 95 -8.51 1.35 -10.30
C LEU A 95 -8.23 0.70 -8.95
N THR A 96 -7.43 1.34 -8.12
CA THR A 96 -7.21 0.93 -6.73
C THR A 96 -7.98 1.87 -5.81
N LEU A 97 -8.95 1.32 -5.10
CA LEU A 97 -9.80 2.02 -4.16
C LEU A 97 -9.44 1.57 -2.74
N ALA A 98 -9.09 2.51 -1.87
CA ALA A 98 -8.89 2.27 -0.46
C ALA A 98 -10.17 2.64 0.31
N ILE A 99 -10.64 1.75 1.19
CA ILE A 99 -11.90 1.94 1.91
C ILE A 99 -11.64 1.68 3.40
N ASP A 100 -12.17 2.57 4.24
CA ASP A 100 -12.22 2.33 5.69
C ASP A 100 -12.98 1.04 6.00
N GLU A 101 -12.42 0.21 6.89
CA GLU A 101 -12.97 -1.11 7.22
C GLU A 101 -14.44 -1.06 7.69
N ALA A 102 -14.85 0.03 8.36
CA ALA A 102 -16.23 0.20 8.79
C ALA A 102 -17.18 0.59 7.65
N LEU A 103 -16.68 0.99 6.48
CA LEU A 103 -17.48 1.41 5.32
C LEU A 103 -17.57 0.35 4.24
N VAL A 104 -16.64 -0.61 4.18
CA VAL A 104 -16.53 -1.56 3.07
C VAL A 104 -17.79 -2.42 2.90
N GLU A 105 -18.42 -2.83 4.00
CA GLU A 105 -19.63 -3.68 3.98
C GLU A 105 -20.93 -2.87 3.87
N MET A 106 -20.85 -1.55 3.76
CA MET A 106 -22.05 -0.74 3.68
C MET A 106 -22.80 -0.96 2.34
N PRO A 107 -24.13 -1.19 2.37
CA PRO A 107 -24.90 -1.47 1.17
C PRO A 107 -24.72 -0.45 0.04
N PRO A 108 -24.63 0.87 0.27
CA PRO A 108 -24.38 1.84 -0.79
C PRO A 108 -23.01 1.66 -1.46
N VAL A 109 -21.97 1.32 -0.71
CA VAL A 109 -20.63 1.10 -1.23
C VAL A 109 -20.61 -0.16 -2.11
N MET A 110 -21.16 -1.27 -1.59
CA MET A 110 -21.24 -2.52 -2.33
C MET A 110 -22.04 -2.37 -3.63
N ALA A 111 -23.17 -1.67 -3.60
CA ALA A 111 -23.99 -1.42 -4.79
C ALA A 111 -23.24 -0.63 -5.88
N VAL A 112 -22.39 0.33 -5.49
CA VAL A 112 -21.54 1.08 -6.43
C VAL A 112 -20.49 0.17 -7.04
N LEU A 113 -19.81 -0.66 -6.24
CA LEU A 113 -18.78 -1.59 -6.72
C LEU A 113 -19.35 -2.62 -7.70
N GLU A 114 -20.53 -3.20 -7.39
CA GLU A 114 -21.26 -4.10 -8.30
C GLU A 114 -21.62 -3.41 -9.61
N LYS A 115 -22.16 -2.19 -9.53
CA LYS A 115 -22.51 -1.39 -10.72
C LYS A 115 -21.27 -1.10 -11.57
N MET A 116 -20.14 -0.77 -10.95
CA MET A 116 -18.88 -0.54 -11.66
C MET A 116 -18.40 -1.81 -12.36
N ALA A 117 -18.46 -2.96 -11.71
CA ALA A 117 -18.06 -4.24 -12.29
C ALA A 117 -18.91 -4.61 -13.53
N VAL A 118 -20.21 -4.29 -13.50
CA VAL A 118 -21.12 -4.51 -14.65
C VAL A 118 -20.86 -3.51 -15.77
N GLN A 119 -20.67 -2.23 -15.42
CA GLN A 119 -20.51 -1.16 -16.40
C GLN A 119 -19.15 -1.16 -17.09
N TYR A 120 -18.10 -1.60 -16.39
CA TYR A 120 -16.71 -1.60 -16.84
C TYR A 120 -16.08 -3.00 -16.70
N PRO A 121 -16.50 -4.00 -17.49
CA PRO A 121 -16.09 -5.40 -17.31
C PRO A 121 -14.58 -5.63 -17.55
N THR A 122 -13.91 -4.69 -18.21
CA THR A 122 -12.45 -4.76 -18.47
C THR A 122 -11.62 -4.02 -17.43
N LEU A 123 -12.26 -3.30 -16.51
CA LEU A 123 -11.57 -2.57 -15.44
C LEU A 123 -11.17 -3.55 -14.33
N THR A 124 -9.90 -3.62 -14.02
CA THR A 124 -9.42 -4.31 -12.82
C THR A 124 -9.62 -3.41 -11.61
N LEU A 125 -10.55 -3.77 -10.73
CA LEU A 125 -10.80 -3.05 -9.49
C LEU A 125 -10.03 -3.73 -8.35
N ASN A 126 -9.07 -3.01 -7.76
CA ASN A 126 -8.34 -3.43 -6.57
C ASN A 126 -8.93 -2.72 -5.35
N LEU A 127 -9.23 -3.48 -4.30
CA LEU A 127 -9.72 -2.93 -3.04
C LEU A 127 -8.65 -3.09 -1.97
N LEU A 128 -8.30 -1.98 -1.31
CA LEU A 128 -7.51 -1.96 -0.08
C LEU A 128 -8.45 -1.64 1.08
N ASN A 129 -8.41 -2.44 2.12
CA ASN A 129 -9.25 -2.26 3.30
C ASN A 129 -8.35 -2.03 4.52
N GLY A 130 -8.62 -0.97 5.29
CA GLY A 130 -7.83 -0.63 6.47
C GLY A 130 -8.41 0.50 7.29
N ALA A 131 -7.70 0.90 8.33
CA ALA A 131 -8.09 2.01 9.20
C ALA A 131 -7.99 3.37 8.46
N GLN A 132 -8.69 4.38 8.97
CA GLN A 132 -8.79 5.71 8.32
C GLN A 132 -7.45 6.36 7.97
N ASP A 133 -6.49 6.27 8.88
CA ASP A 133 -5.14 6.82 8.69
C ASP A 133 -4.35 6.03 7.63
N GLU A 134 -4.60 4.73 7.49
CA GLU A 134 -4.02 3.91 6.43
C GLU A 134 -4.61 4.26 5.07
N VAL A 135 -5.94 4.41 4.99
CA VAL A 135 -6.62 4.81 3.75
C VAL A 135 -6.10 6.16 3.26
N ALA A 136 -6.01 7.16 4.13
CA ALA A 136 -5.49 8.48 3.80
C ALA A 136 -4.03 8.40 3.31
N ARG A 137 -3.20 7.63 4.02
CA ARG A 137 -1.78 7.42 3.68
C ARG A 137 -1.61 6.71 2.34
N TRP A 138 -2.41 5.67 2.05
CA TRP A 138 -2.35 4.97 0.77
C TRP A 138 -2.68 5.89 -0.41
N VAL A 139 -3.63 6.81 -0.25
CA VAL A 139 -3.94 7.81 -1.29
C VAL A 139 -2.81 8.83 -1.42
N GLU A 140 -2.29 9.35 -0.31
CA GLU A 140 -1.16 10.29 -0.31
C GLU A 140 0.10 9.68 -0.93
N GLN A 141 0.40 8.42 -0.59
CA GLN A 141 1.53 7.66 -1.16
C GLN A 141 1.25 7.09 -2.55
N HIS A 142 0.08 7.40 -3.12
CA HIS A 142 -0.33 6.90 -4.43
C HIS A 142 -0.44 5.38 -4.55
N GLN A 143 -0.59 4.68 -3.44
CA GLN A 143 -0.89 3.24 -3.42
C GLN A 143 -2.36 2.98 -3.78
N ALA A 144 -3.24 3.93 -3.51
CA ALA A 144 -4.61 3.95 -4.00
C ALA A 144 -4.87 5.19 -4.87
N ASN A 145 -5.78 5.06 -5.84
CA ASN A 145 -6.22 6.16 -6.68
C ASN A 145 -7.24 7.04 -5.96
N LEU A 146 -8.11 6.40 -5.16
CA LEU A 146 -9.17 7.03 -4.38
C LEU A 146 -9.24 6.41 -2.98
N GLY A 147 -9.72 7.18 -2.00
CA GLY A 147 -9.98 6.70 -0.64
C GLY A 147 -11.39 7.07 -0.20
N ILE A 148 -12.09 6.14 0.44
CA ILE A 148 -13.37 6.39 1.11
C ILE A 148 -13.15 6.17 2.61
N LEU A 149 -13.35 7.23 3.38
CA LEU A 149 -13.13 7.21 4.83
C LEU A 149 -14.11 8.18 5.53
N PHE A 150 -14.25 8.03 6.84
CA PHE A 150 -14.98 9.03 7.63
C PHE A 150 -14.23 10.36 7.65
N TYR A 151 -14.99 11.47 7.69
CA TYR A 151 -14.37 12.78 7.80
C TYR A 151 -13.60 12.89 9.12
N GLN A 152 -12.31 13.11 9.01
CA GLN A 152 -11.46 13.56 10.12
C GLN A 152 -10.71 14.81 9.67
N PRO A 153 -10.42 15.75 10.58
CA PRO A 153 -9.43 16.78 10.35
C PRO A 153 -8.05 16.09 10.31
N LEU A 154 -7.77 15.43 9.19
CA LEU A 154 -6.43 14.95 8.87
C LEU A 154 -5.54 16.19 8.80
N GLY A 155 -4.36 16.15 9.42
CA GLY A 155 -3.40 17.25 9.37
C GLY A 155 -3.15 17.80 7.97
N VAL A 156 -2.12 18.53 7.74
CA VAL A 156 -1.79 19.14 6.43
C VAL A 156 -1.43 18.02 5.43
N MET A 157 -2.44 17.41 4.82
CA MET A 157 -2.28 16.45 3.73
C MET A 157 -2.70 17.12 2.42
N ALA A 158 -1.90 16.96 1.36
CA ALA A 158 -2.15 17.50 0.03
C ALA A 158 -3.17 16.65 -0.75
N LEU A 159 -4.35 16.37 -0.12
CA LEU A 159 -5.41 15.56 -0.72
C LEU A 159 -6.64 16.43 -1.04
N GLU A 160 -7.18 16.26 -2.23
CA GLU A 160 -8.52 16.77 -2.55
C GLU A 160 -9.58 15.90 -1.88
N ARG A 161 -10.67 16.52 -1.41
CA ARG A 161 -11.73 15.85 -0.66
C ARG A 161 -13.10 16.28 -1.14
N GLU A 162 -13.99 15.30 -1.21
CA GLU A 162 -15.40 15.51 -1.52
C GLU A 162 -16.27 14.78 -0.49
N ALA A 163 -17.30 15.45 0.03
CA ALA A 163 -18.23 14.84 0.97
C ALA A 163 -19.26 14.00 0.22
N LEU A 164 -19.26 12.68 0.45
CA LEU A 164 -20.19 11.75 -0.19
C LEU A 164 -21.55 11.67 0.55
N GLY A 165 -21.58 11.96 1.86
CA GLY A 165 -22.79 11.86 2.67
C GLY A 165 -22.53 12.04 4.15
N ARG A 166 -23.54 11.75 4.95
CA ARG A 166 -23.49 11.78 6.43
C ARG A 166 -23.99 10.45 6.98
N LEU A 167 -23.36 9.97 8.03
CA LEU A 167 -23.74 8.77 8.77
C LEU A 167 -24.07 9.17 10.21
N GLU A 168 -25.18 8.64 10.74
CA GLU A 168 -25.50 8.76 12.15
C GLU A 168 -24.76 7.67 12.92
N GLN A 169 -24.10 8.07 14.00
CA GLN A 169 -23.52 7.16 14.97
C GLN A 169 -24.38 7.21 16.25
N VAL A 170 -24.73 6.04 16.78
CA VAL A 170 -25.48 5.91 18.03
C VAL A 170 -24.65 5.11 19.04
N LEU A 171 -24.69 5.55 20.29
CA LEU A 171 -24.16 4.77 21.39
C LEU A 171 -25.20 3.73 21.79
N ILE A 172 -24.83 2.48 21.80
CA ILE A 172 -25.68 1.39 22.32
C ILE A 172 -25.04 0.84 23.57
N VAL A 173 -25.89 0.65 24.58
CA VAL A 173 -25.53 0.02 25.86
C VAL A 173 -26.48 -1.14 26.18
N ALA A 174 -26.03 -2.11 26.93
CA ALA A 174 -26.89 -3.16 27.40
C ALA A 174 -28.01 -2.55 28.26
N ARG A 175 -29.23 -3.15 28.22
CA ARG A 175 -30.40 -2.65 28.93
C ARG A 175 -30.15 -2.50 30.44
N ASP A 176 -29.31 -3.38 31.00
CA ASP A 176 -28.99 -3.46 32.43
C ASP A 176 -27.57 -2.92 32.72
N HIS A 177 -27.04 -2.03 31.88
CA HIS A 177 -25.77 -1.39 32.13
C HIS A 177 -25.92 -0.40 33.30
N PRO A 178 -25.08 -0.50 34.39
CA PRO A 178 -25.13 0.39 35.53
C PRO A 178 -24.82 1.84 35.20
#